data_a5fdd962cfdf345dcd24eac93f84f1e6
#
_entry.id   a5fdd962cfdf345dcd24eac93f84f1e6
#
_cell.length_a   1.000
_cell.length_b   1.000
_cell.length_c   1.000
_cell.angle_alpha   90.00
_cell.angle_beta   90.00
_cell.angle_gamma   90.00
#
_symmetry.space_group_name_H-M   'P 1'
#
loop_
_entity.id
_entity.type
_entity.pdbx_description
1 polymer ?
#
loop_
_entity_poly.entity_id
_entity_poly.type
_entity_poly.pdbx_seq_one_letter_code
_entity_poly.pdbx_strand_id
1 'polypeptide(L)'
;MTDLFALAKEAGFRESYLLPVAPYTDWTRHRNDGVFHPNVNPLVSDPKEAYPWANAILICVMAYTPYEDESLVASYYPASNRGYHAMKRLLKRLQDAGIPAERAETPYREQLASYGIGSRMDNQLLYIEPYGTYTNLQGAMLALPEPVAYTPRREPKEVCDHCGLCQTVCFGAIKGNYAFDWTRCVHTYLEGEPIPRDAMAYMSSLLGCMRCQTVCPKNPQESIPIPDTVKETLDPVAVLLGNRKAAGELIGKNLAGPNRLLRQAIVLAANRKRTDALAILLKLRESDGERFKAELEYAISLLQNE
;
A
#
# COMPACT_ATOMS: atom_id res chain seq x y z
N MET A 1 28.08 20.48 0.60
CA MET A 1 26.60 20.38 0.78
C MET A 1 26.24 18.92 0.61
N THR A 2 25.57 18.31 1.57
CA THR A 2 25.17 16.88 1.52
C THR A 2 24.16 16.67 0.39
N ASP A 3 24.43 15.72 -0.50
CA ASP A 3 23.51 15.37 -1.59
C ASP A 3 22.40 14.43 -1.06
N LEU A 4 21.22 15.01 -0.79
CA LEU A 4 20.04 14.30 -0.28
C LEU A 4 19.56 13.21 -1.24
N PHE A 5 19.67 13.45 -2.56
CA PHE A 5 19.23 12.52 -3.59
C PHE A 5 20.16 11.30 -3.67
N ALA A 6 21.47 11.53 -3.54
CA ALA A 6 22.45 10.45 -3.43
C ALA A 6 22.18 9.58 -2.19
N LEU A 7 21.95 10.20 -1.02
CA LEU A 7 21.59 9.46 0.21
C LEU A 7 20.32 8.62 0.06
N ALA A 8 19.29 9.17 -0.60
CA ALA A 8 18.06 8.43 -0.87
C ALA A 8 18.30 7.23 -1.81
N LYS A 9 19.09 7.43 -2.87
CA LYS A 9 19.46 6.38 -3.81
C LYS A 9 20.25 5.26 -3.13
N GLU A 10 21.25 5.60 -2.32
CA GLU A 10 22.03 4.65 -1.53
C GLU A 10 21.20 3.91 -0.47
N ALA A 11 20.13 4.53 0.05
CA ALA A 11 19.18 3.88 0.93
C ALA A 11 18.29 2.87 0.20
N GLY A 12 18.25 2.90 -1.15
CA GLY A 12 17.53 1.94 -2.00
C GLY A 12 16.31 2.51 -2.73
N PHE A 13 16.08 3.82 -2.70
CA PHE A 13 15.01 4.45 -3.47
C PHE A 13 15.43 4.67 -4.93
N ARG A 14 14.46 4.62 -5.84
CA ARG A 14 14.69 4.84 -7.27
C ARG A 14 14.73 6.31 -7.63
N GLU A 15 13.81 7.07 -7.04
CA GLU A 15 13.72 8.52 -7.19
C GLU A 15 13.37 9.18 -5.87
N SER A 16 13.61 10.48 -5.79
CA SER A 16 13.19 11.30 -4.67
C SER A 16 12.97 12.75 -5.10
N TYR A 17 12.07 13.42 -4.39
CA TYR A 17 11.64 14.78 -4.66
C TYR A 17 11.71 15.60 -3.38
N LEU A 18 12.41 16.72 -3.44
CA LEU A 18 12.52 17.66 -2.33
C LEU A 18 11.54 18.80 -2.55
N LEU A 19 10.57 18.93 -1.64
CA LEU A 19 9.48 19.90 -1.74
C LEU A 19 9.46 20.80 -0.50
N PRO A 20 8.96 22.05 -0.63
CA PRO A 20 8.70 22.89 0.53
C PRO A 20 7.56 22.31 1.37
N VAL A 21 7.56 22.59 2.66
CA VAL A 21 6.46 22.26 3.56
C VAL A 21 5.37 23.33 3.41
N ALA A 22 4.21 22.92 2.90
CA ALA A 22 3.05 23.78 2.69
C ALA A 22 1.75 23.03 3.01
N PRO A 23 0.67 23.74 3.38
CA PRO A 23 -0.65 23.14 3.59
C PRO A 23 -1.17 22.40 2.35
N TYR A 24 -1.89 21.30 2.55
CA TYR A 24 -2.48 20.48 1.49
C TYR A 24 -3.96 20.82 1.31
N THR A 25 -4.24 21.92 0.62
CA THR A 25 -5.62 22.44 0.44
C THR A 25 -6.55 21.46 -0.27
N ASP A 26 -6.05 20.73 -1.28
CA ASP A 26 -6.84 19.73 -2.00
C ASP A 26 -7.14 18.52 -1.13
N TRP A 27 -6.20 18.09 -0.28
CA TRP A 27 -6.44 17.03 0.71
C TRP A 27 -7.59 17.38 1.65
N THR A 28 -7.60 18.61 2.19
CA THR A 28 -8.67 19.07 3.08
C THR A 28 -10.04 19.03 2.40
N ARG A 29 -10.12 19.43 1.12
CA ARG A 29 -11.33 19.35 0.32
C ARG A 29 -11.81 17.91 0.20
N HIS A 30 -10.98 17.00 -0.27
CA HIS A 30 -11.32 15.59 -0.43
C HIS A 30 -11.71 14.91 0.89
N ARG A 31 -11.07 15.26 1.99
CA ARG A 31 -11.42 14.75 3.31
C ARG A 31 -12.81 15.17 3.76
N ASN A 32 -13.19 16.41 3.50
CA ASN A 32 -14.52 16.95 3.84
C ASN A 32 -15.63 16.33 2.99
N ASP A 33 -15.30 15.89 1.76
CA ASP A 33 -16.23 15.19 0.86
C ASP A 33 -16.45 13.71 1.23
N GLY A 34 -15.89 13.24 2.35
CA GLY A 34 -16.05 11.86 2.82
C GLY A 34 -15.32 10.81 2.00
N VAL A 35 -14.38 11.22 1.16
CA VAL A 35 -13.63 10.34 0.23
C VAL A 35 -12.61 9.45 0.95
N PHE A 36 -12.28 9.75 2.22
CA PHE A 36 -11.21 9.07 2.93
C PHE A 36 -11.72 8.15 4.05
N HIS A 37 -11.03 7.02 4.19
CA HIS A 37 -11.30 6.08 5.27
C HIS A 37 -11.12 6.75 6.64
N PRO A 38 -12.11 6.69 7.54
CA PRO A 38 -12.06 7.36 8.84
C PRO A 38 -10.93 6.85 9.75
N ASN A 39 -10.44 5.63 9.51
CA ASN A 39 -9.33 5.02 10.26
C ASN A 39 -7.94 5.24 9.63
N VAL A 40 -7.86 5.88 8.48
CA VAL A 40 -6.60 6.46 8.05
C VAL A 40 -6.27 7.52 9.07
N ASN A 41 -5.17 7.36 9.81
CA ASN A 41 -4.66 8.37 10.75
C ASN A 41 -4.90 9.75 10.16
N PRO A 42 -5.46 10.70 10.92
CA PRO A 42 -5.73 12.03 10.43
C PRO A 42 -4.41 12.62 9.94
N LEU A 43 -4.13 12.40 8.66
CA LEU A 43 -3.01 13.04 8.00
C LEU A 43 -3.26 14.52 8.14
N VAL A 44 -2.34 15.21 8.74
CA VAL A 44 -2.47 16.63 9.04
C VAL A 44 -2.54 17.39 7.72
N SER A 45 -3.56 18.23 7.55
CA SER A 45 -3.72 19.04 6.34
C SER A 45 -2.66 20.12 6.21
N ASP A 46 -2.18 20.62 7.35
CA ASP A 46 -0.99 21.47 7.44
C ASP A 46 0.13 20.73 8.16
N PRO A 47 1.20 20.32 7.45
CA PRO A 47 2.32 19.62 8.09
C PRO A 47 3.01 20.44 9.17
N LYS A 48 2.89 21.77 9.16
CA LYS A 48 3.45 22.64 10.21
C LYS A 48 2.81 22.44 11.58
N GLU A 49 1.58 21.92 11.64
CA GLU A 49 0.93 21.59 12.90
C GLU A 49 1.66 20.40 13.61
N ALA A 50 2.08 19.40 12.84
CA ALA A 50 2.76 18.22 13.37
C ALA A 50 4.31 18.41 13.40
N TYR A 51 4.83 19.16 12.43
CA TYR A 51 6.28 19.34 12.22
C TYR A 51 6.63 20.85 12.13
N PRO A 52 6.45 21.65 13.21
CA PRO A 52 6.67 23.11 13.16
C PRO A 52 8.11 23.49 12.84
N TRP A 53 9.06 22.61 13.10
CA TRP A 53 10.50 22.77 12.89
C TRP A 53 10.93 22.49 11.44
N ALA A 54 10.12 21.74 10.67
CA ALA A 54 10.48 21.32 9.31
C ALA A 54 10.23 22.46 8.29
N ASN A 55 11.12 22.60 7.33
CA ASN A 55 10.97 23.51 6.20
C ASN A 55 11.00 22.82 4.83
N ALA A 56 11.30 21.52 4.81
CA ALA A 56 11.32 20.70 3.61
C ALA A 56 10.75 19.31 3.88
N ILE A 57 10.24 18.67 2.82
CA ILE A 57 9.93 17.25 2.81
C ILE A 57 10.65 16.58 1.65
N LEU A 58 11.32 15.47 1.94
CA LEU A 58 11.91 14.58 0.95
C LEU A 58 10.99 13.38 0.74
N ILE A 59 10.30 13.31 -0.40
CA ILE A 59 9.44 12.18 -0.77
C ILE A 59 10.23 11.25 -1.68
N CYS A 60 10.31 9.98 -1.27
CA CYS A 60 11.11 8.96 -1.91
C CYS A 60 10.22 7.88 -2.54
N VAL A 61 10.61 7.42 -3.72
CA VAL A 61 9.88 6.45 -4.53
C VAL A 61 10.58 5.08 -4.45
N MET A 62 9.91 4.11 -3.86
CA MET A 62 10.25 2.69 -3.94
C MET A 62 9.43 2.09 -5.09
N ALA A 63 10.01 2.03 -6.28
CA ALA A 63 9.39 1.37 -7.41
C ALA A 63 9.50 -0.16 -7.28
N TYR A 64 8.51 -0.87 -7.83
CA TYR A 64 8.50 -2.33 -7.88
C TYR A 64 7.94 -2.84 -9.20
N THR A 65 8.35 -4.03 -9.58
CA THR A 65 7.75 -4.78 -10.69
C THR A 65 6.69 -5.72 -10.11
N PRO A 66 5.47 -5.76 -10.65
CA PRO A 66 4.44 -6.67 -10.17
C PRO A 66 4.83 -8.13 -10.39
N TYR A 67 4.25 -9.03 -9.62
CA TYR A 67 4.39 -10.46 -9.87
C TYR A 67 3.54 -10.88 -11.08
N GLU A 68 3.98 -11.90 -11.80
CA GLU A 68 3.20 -12.52 -12.89
C GLU A 68 1.84 -13.02 -12.40
N ASP A 69 1.80 -13.50 -11.16
CA ASP A 69 0.60 -13.91 -10.46
C ASP A 69 0.47 -13.17 -9.12
N GLU A 70 -0.41 -12.19 -9.07
CA GLU A 70 -0.76 -11.43 -7.86
C GLU A 70 -1.76 -12.18 -6.94
N SER A 71 -2.08 -13.41 -7.27
CA SER A 71 -3.10 -14.16 -6.52
C SER A 71 -2.63 -14.60 -5.13
N LEU A 72 -1.32 -14.68 -4.86
CA LEU A 72 -0.81 -15.05 -3.55
C LEU A 72 -0.74 -13.86 -2.61
N VAL A 73 -0.09 -12.82 -3.03
CA VAL A 73 0.08 -11.56 -2.28
C VAL A 73 0.22 -10.41 -3.25
N ALA A 74 -0.42 -9.29 -2.95
CA ALA A 74 -0.19 -8.08 -3.74
C ALA A 74 1.28 -7.65 -3.62
N SER A 75 2.01 -7.57 -4.73
CA SER A 75 3.45 -7.25 -4.80
C SER A 75 3.79 -5.89 -4.16
N TYR A 76 2.79 -5.03 -4.01
CA TYR A 76 2.89 -3.78 -3.26
C TYR A 76 3.42 -3.98 -1.83
N TYR A 77 3.00 -5.05 -1.12
CA TYR A 77 3.34 -5.21 0.31
C TYR A 77 4.79 -5.56 0.57
N PRO A 78 5.40 -6.52 -0.12
CA PRO A 78 6.86 -6.70 -0.05
C PRO A 78 7.63 -5.43 -0.44
N ALA A 79 7.15 -4.67 -1.44
CA ALA A 79 7.75 -3.41 -1.81
C ALA A 79 7.60 -2.33 -0.72
N SER A 80 6.43 -2.24 -0.10
CA SER A 80 6.16 -1.31 1.01
C SER A 80 7.07 -1.59 2.20
N ASN A 81 7.28 -2.86 2.56
CA ASN A 81 8.20 -3.24 3.63
C ASN A 81 9.66 -2.87 3.30
N ARG A 82 10.09 -3.10 2.05
CA ARG A 82 11.41 -2.63 1.58
C ARG A 82 11.54 -1.10 1.67
N GLY A 83 10.49 -0.36 1.27
CA GLY A 83 10.42 1.09 1.37
C GLY A 83 10.53 1.60 2.81
N TYR A 84 9.84 0.95 3.74
CA TYR A 84 9.94 1.26 5.17
C TYR A 84 11.36 1.09 5.69
N HIS A 85 12.02 -0.02 5.38
CA HIS A 85 13.40 -0.26 5.80
C HIS A 85 14.41 0.67 5.10
N ALA A 86 14.17 1.02 3.84
CA ALA A 86 14.96 2.02 3.12
C ALA A 86 14.84 3.40 3.79
N MET A 87 13.63 3.81 4.18
CA MET A 87 13.41 5.07 4.90
C MET A 87 14.12 5.09 6.25
N LYS A 88 14.11 3.99 7.01
CA LYS A 88 14.89 3.90 8.26
C LYS A 88 16.39 4.09 8.03
N ARG A 89 16.94 3.49 6.95
CA ARG A 89 18.36 3.71 6.60
C ARG A 89 18.63 5.15 6.20
N LEU A 90 17.74 5.74 5.42
CA LEU A 90 17.86 7.14 5.00
C LEU A 90 17.84 8.11 6.18
N LEU A 91 16.88 7.96 7.10
CA LEU A 91 16.78 8.79 8.30
C LEU A 91 18.07 8.73 9.13
N LYS A 92 18.64 7.52 9.31
CA LYS A 92 19.91 7.38 10.01
C LYS A 92 21.04 8.14 9.29
N ARG A 93 21.16 8.02 7.98
CA ARG A 93 22.18 8.73 7.18
C ARG A 93 22.03 10.25 7.24
N LEU A 94 20.79 10.74 7.21
CA LEU A 94 20.51 12.17 7.35
C LEU A 94 20.96 12.69 8.73
N GLN A 95 20.65 11.95 9.79
CA GLN A 95 21.10 12.27 11.15
C GLN A 95 22.61 12.23 11.28
N ASP A 96 23.27 11.20 10.72
CA ASP A 96 24.74 11.08 10.70
C ASP A 96 25.39 12.26 9.92
N ALA A 97 24.69 12.83 8.94
CA ALA A 97 25.09 14.02 8.19
C ALA A 97 24.72 15.35 8.89
N GLY A 98 24.17 15.30 10.11
CA GLY A 98 23.79 16.50 10.87
C GLY A 98 22.50 17.17 10.39
N ILE A 99 21.68 16.50 9.59
CA ILE A 99 20.41 17.01 9.08
C ILE A 99 19.27 16.50 9.97
N PRO A 100 18.57 17.38 10.71
CA PRO A 100 17.39 16.97 11.47
C PRO A 100 16.32 16.38 10.52
N ALA A 101 15.92 15.16 10.80
CA ALA A 101 15.01 14.42 9.96
C ALA A 101 14.10 13.50 10.77
N GLU A 102 12.82 13.44 10.37
CA GLU A 102 11.83 12.55 10.96
C GLU A 102 10.96 11.95 9.85
N ARG A 103 10.47 10.71 10.05
CA ARG A 103 9.55 10.11 9.08
C ARG A 103 8.27 10.95 9.00
N ALA A 104 7.95 11.38 7.81
CA ALA A 104 6.72 12.11 7.56
C ALA A 104 5.51 11.15 7.43
N GLU A 105 4.36 11.57 7.94
CA GLU A 105 3.07 10.92 7.73
C GLU A 105 2.12 11.95 7.09
N THR A 106 2.22 12.10 5.78
CA THR A 106 1.49 13.11 5.00
C THR A 106 0.91 12.50 3.72
N PRO A 107 -0.04 13.14 3.06
CA PRO A 107 -0.64 12.63 1.82
C PRO A 107 0.30 12.79 0.62
N TYR A 108 1.33 11.94 0.54
CA TYR A 108 2.39 12.03 -0.48
C TYR A 108 1.89 12.11 -1.93
N ARG A 109 0.84 11.35 -2.28
CA ARG A 109 0.30 11.32 -3.65
C ARG A 109 -0.27 12.67 -4.05
N GLU A 110 -1.08 13.24 -3.18
CA GLU A 110 -1.72 14.53 -3.36
C GLU A 110 -0.67 15.64 -3.40
N GLN A 111 0.32 15.52 -2.52
CA GLN A 111 1.43 16.46 -2.45
C GLN A 111 2.26 16.44 -3.74
N LEU A 112 2.69 15.27 -4.21
CA LEU A 112 3.44 15.16 -5.47
C LEU A 112 2.62 15.69 -6.65
N ALA A 113 1.34 15.32 -6.74
CA ALA A 113 0.45 15.76 -7.79
C ALA A 113 0.28 17.30 -7.80
N SER A 114 0.16 17.94 -6.63
CA SER A 114 0.01 19.41 -6.53
C SER A 114 1.24 20.16 -7.03
N TYR A 115 2.40 19.52 -7.01
CA TYR A 115 3.66 20.06 -7.57
C TYR A 115 3.92 19.60 -9.01
N GLY A 116 2.94 19.00 -9.69
CA GLY A 116 3.08 18.51 -11.06
C GLY A 116 3.96 17.27 -11.21
N ILE A 117 4.21 16.56 -10.11
CA ILE A 117 4.96 15.31 -10.11
C ILE A 117 4.00 14.13 -10.19
N GLY A 118 4.01 13.46 -11.34
CA GLY A 118 3.08 12.37 -11.61
C GLY A 118 1.66 12.83 -11.94
N SER A 119 0.78 11.91 -12.20
CA SER A 119 -0.61 12.12 -12.59
C SER A 119 -1.54 11.25 -11.73
N ARG A 120 -2.62 11.83 -11.22
CA ARG A 120 -3.68 11.05 -10.57
C ARG A 120 -4.38 10.17 -11.59
N MET A 121 -4.71 8.96 -11.17
CA MET A 121 -5.44 8.00 -12.00
C MET A 121 -6.83 7.75 -11.41
N ASP A 122 -7.78 7.25 -12.20
CA ASP A 122 -9.12 6.90 -11.72
C ASP A 122 -9.12 5.86 -10.59
N ASN A 123 -8.09 5.02 -10.52
CA ASN A 123 -7.89 4.07 -9.42
C ASN A 123 -7.32 4.72 -8.12
N GLN A 124 -7.26 6.05 -8.05
CA GLN A 124 -6.76 6.85 -6.94
C GLN A 124 -5.26 6.69 -6.64
N LEU A 125 -4.51 6.06 -7.53
CA LEU A 125 -3.06 5.96 -7.40
C LEU A 125 -2.38 7.07 -8.18
N LEU A 126 -1.13 7.35 -7.83
CA LEU A 126 -0.29 8.30 -8.53
C LEU A 126 0.55 7.56 -9.58
N TYR A 127 0.42 7.95 -10.82
CA TYR A 127 1.28 7.50 -11.91
C TYR A 127 2.57 8.33 -11.91
N ILE A 128 3.72 7.68 -11.82
CA ILE A 128 5.04 8.30 -11.90
C ILE A 128 5.83 7.61 -13.01
N GLU A 129 6.19 8.35 -14.06
CA GLU A 129 7.00 7.83 -15.16
C GLU A 129 8.44 7.52 -14.70
N PRO A 130 9.06 6.38 -15.06
CA PRO A 130 8.54 5.31 -15.94
C PRO A 130 7.80 4.18 -15.20
N TYR A 131 7.57 4.29 -13.91
CA TYR A 131 7.11 3.19 -13.04
C TYR A 131 5.58 2.97 -13.08
N GLY A 132 4.83 3.87 -13.70
CA GLY A 132 3.38 3.83 -13.62
C GLY A 132 2.88 4.01 -12.20
N THR A 133 1.88 3.22 -11.80
CA THR A 133 1.36 3.21 -10.41
C THR A 133 2.07 2.18 -9.51
N TYR A 134 3.10 1.48 -10.00
CA TYR A 134 3.85 0.48 -9.24
C TYR A 134 4.91 1.12 -8.34
N THR A 135 4.43 1.98 -7.43
CA THR A 135 5.26 2.74 -6.50
C THR A 135 4.74 2.65 -5.08
N ASN A 136 5.66 2.59 -4.11
CA ASN A 136 5.41 2.88 -2.71
C ASN A 136 6.13 4.17 -2.34
N LEU A 137 5.41 5.12 -1.78
CA LEU A 137 5.94 6.42 -1.40
C LEU A 137 6.29 6.44 0.09
N GLN A 138 7.44 6.99 0.41
CA GLN A 138 7.92 7.22 1.76
C GLN A 138 8.39 8.67 1.87
N GLY A 139 8.26 9.30 3.04
CA GLY A 139 8.67 10.69 3.21
C GLY A 139 9.45 10.93 4.50
N ALA A 140 10.34 11.93 4.44
CA ALA A 140 11.04 12.47 5.58
C ALA A 140 10.86 13.99 5.65
N MET A 141 10.39 14.50 6.80
CA MET A 141 10.45 15.92 7.12
C MET A 141 11.88 16.30 7.47
N LEU A 142 12.32 17.46 6.99
CA LEU A 142 13.69 17.93 7.14
C LEU A 142 13.70 19.37 7.66
N ALA A 143 14.73 19.71 8.49
CA ALA A 143 15.12 21.08 8.72
C ALA A 143 16.42 21.37 7.94
N LEU A 144 16.30 22.10 6.86
CA LEU A 144 17.43 22.49 6.02
C LEU A 144 17.86 23.91 6.35
N PRO A 145 19.16 24.26 6.18
CA PRO A 145 19.65 25.61 6.41
C PRO A 145 18.95 26.67 5.57
N GLU A 146 18.59 26.32 4.32
CA GLU A 146 17.91 27.22 3.39
C GLU A 146 16.53 26.68 3.03
N PRO A 147 15.52 27.56 2.88
CA PRO A 147 14.20 27.17 2.41
C PRO A 147 14.27 26.55 1.02
N VAL A 148 13.45 25.52 0.81
CA VAL A 148 13.34 24.86 -0.49
C VAL A 148 12.38 25.65 -1.36
N ALA A 149 12.87 26.12 -2.51
CA ALA A 149 12.05 26.61 -3.61
C ALA A 149 11.88 25.50 -4.62
N TYR A 150 10.63 25.06 -4.84
CA TYR A 150 10.32 24.09 -5.88
C TYR A 150 9.81 24.80 -7.12
N THR A 151 10.45 24.57 -8.24
CA THR A 151 9.95 24.98 -9.54
C THR A 151 9.55 23.72 -10.30
N PRO A 152 8.28 23.55 -10.71
CA PRO A 152 7.84 22.41 -11.51
C PRO A 152 8.73 22.27 -12.75
N ARG A 153 9.29 21.09 -12.96
CA ARG A 153 10.15 20.82 -14.12
C ARG A 153 9.35 20.64 -15.41
N ARG A 154 8.06 20.30 -15.30
CA ARG A 154 7.13 20.11 -16.42
C ARG A 154 5.72 20.50 -15.99
N GLU A 155 4.88 20.89 -16.94
CA GLU A 155 3.44 21.00 -16.69
C GLU A 155 2.86 19.60 -16.37
N PRO A 156 1.91 19.50 -15.41
CA PRO A 156 1.23 18.25 -15.12
C PRO A 156 0.59 17.70 -16.39
N LYS A 157 0.96 16.50 -16.79
CA LYS A 157 0.34 15.82 -17.93
C LYS A 157 -0.72 14.87 -17.39
N GLU A 158 -1.95 15.04 -17.86
CA GLU A 158 -2.97 14.03 -17.62
C GLU A 158 -2.63 12.76 -18.39
N VAL A 159 -2.45 11.65 -17.66
CA VAL A 159 -2.07 10.35 -18.21
C VAL A 159 -3.27 9.41 -18.28
N CYS A 160 -4.26 9.60 -17.39
CA CYS A 160 -5.45 8.77 -17.35
C CYS A 160 -6.36 9.10 -18.52
N ASP A 161 -6.67 8.12 -19.37
CA ASP A 161 -7.62 8.27 -20.48
C ASP A 161 -9.08 8.02 -20.06
N HIS A 162 -9.34 7.81 -18.76
CA HIS A 162 -10.67 7.47 -18.22
C HIS A 162 -11.35 6.29 -18.94
N CYS A 163 -10.56 5.31 -19.37
CA CYS A 163 -11.03 4.17 -20.17
C CYS A 163 -11.94 3.18 -19.42
N GLY A 164 -12.05 3.32 -18.08
CA GLY A 164 -12.94 2.50 -17.25
C GLY A 164 -12.43 1.10 -16.92
N LEU A 165 -11.33 0.60 -17.49
CA LEU A 165 -10.86 -0.77 -17.27
C LEU A 165 -10.60 -1.08 -15.79
N CYS A 166 -10.02 -0.15 -15.03
CA CYS A 166 -9.79 -0.33 -13.60
C CYS A 166 -11.11 -0.43 -12.81
N GLN A 167 -12.17 0.24 -13.28
CA GLN A 167 -13.52 0.17 -12.70
C GLN A 167 -14.16 -1.21 -12.93
N THR A 168 -14.01 -1.81 -14.12
CA THR A 168 -14.64 -3.10 -14.45
C THR A 168 -14.10 -4.26 -13.61
N VAL A 169 -12.84 -4.19 -13.20
CA VAL A 169 -12.19 -5.24 -12.37
C VAL A 169 -12.19 -4.92 -10.89
N CYS A 170 -12.77 -3.79 -10.47
CA CYS A 170 -12.83 -3.40 -9.08
C CYS A 170 -14.07 -3.98 -8.39
N PHE A 171 -13.94 -4.31 -7.11
CA PHE A 171 -15.08 -4.74 -6.26
C PHE A 171 -16.14 -3.63 -6.07
N GLY A 172 -15.98 -2.49 -6.73
CA GLY A 172 -16.93 -1.38 -6.72
C GLY A 172 -16.43 -0.11 -6.03
N ALA A 173 -15.15 -0.05 -5.67
CA ALA A 173 -14.55 1.16 -5.10
C ALA A 173 -14.36 2.27 -6.14
N ILE A 174 -13.91 1.94 -7.34
CA ILE A 174 -13.65 2.90 -8.41
C ILE A 174 -14.96 3.23 -9.12
N LYS A 175 -15.31 4.53 -9.14
CA LYS A 175 -16.54 5.03 -9.76
C LYS A 175 -16.30 5.77 -11.08
N GLY A 176 -15.04 5.95 -11.47
CA GLY A 176 -14.62 6.77 -12.62
C GLY A 176 -14.52 8.26 -12.28
N ASN A 177 -13.88 9.03 -13.14
CA ASN A 177 -13.67 10.48 -12.97
C ASN A 177 -13.14 10.85 -11.57
N TYR A 178 -12.14 10.11 -11.10
CA TYR A 178 -11.52 10.25 -9.77
C TYR A 178 -12.46 10.05 -8.57
N ALA A 179 -13.69 9.55 -8.77
CA ALA A 179 -14.59 9.21 -7.69
C ALA A 179 -14.28 7.81 -7.13
N PHE A 180 -14.26 7.68 -5.80
CA PHE A 180 -13.85 6.46 -5.11
C PHE A 180 -14.65 6.22 -3.83
N ASP A 181 -15.12 5.01 -3.68
CA ASP A 181 -15.79 4.53 -2.48
C ASP A 181 -14.86 3.57 -1.72
N TRP A 182 -14.16 4.08 -0.71
CA TRP A 182 -13.21 3.30 0.07
C TRP A 182 -13.86 2.11 0.80
N THR A 183 -15.18 2.18 1.12
CA THR A 183 -15.88 1.08 1.79
C THR A 183 -16.02 -0.16 0.92
N ARG A 184 -15.83 -0.01 -0.38
CA ARG A 184 -15.87 -1.10 -1.36
C ARG A 184 -14.46 -1.53 -1.83
N CYS A 185 -13.41 -0.96 -1.27
CA CYS A 185 -12.04 -1.39 -1.59
C CYS A 185 -11.65 -2.59 -0.73
N VAL A 186 -11.22 -3.67 -1.36
CA VAL A 186 -10.76 -4.87 -0.64
C VAL A 186 -9.59 -4.54 0.32
N HIS A 187 -8.78 -3.55 -0.03
CA HIS A 187 -7.68 -3.06 0.82
C HIS A 187 -8.16 -2.57 2.20
N THR A 188 -9.38 -2.04 2.29
CA THR A 188 -9.96 -1.51 3.55
C THR A 188 -10.02 -2.57 4.65
N TYR A 189 -10.21 -3.84 4.29
CA TYR A 189 -10.32 -4.94 5.25
C TYR A 189 -8.98 -5.42 5.83
N LEU A 190 -7.88 -4.78 5.46
CA LEU A 190 -6.56 -5.05 6.07
C LEU A 190 -6.46 -4.61 7.53
N GLU A 191 -7.34 -3.73 7.98
CA GLU A 191 -7.29 -3.14 9.33
C GLU A 191 -7.76 -4.09 10.45
N GLY A 192 -8.14 -5.34 10.09
CA GLY A 192 -8.47 -6.39 11.05
C GLY A 192 -9.97 -6.47 11.42
N GLU A 193 -10.82 -5.70 10.76
CA GLU A 193 -12.27 -5.82 10.87
C GLU A 193 -12.77 -7.11 10.20
N PRO A 194 -13.93 -7.66 10.64
CA PRO A 194 -14.55 -8.77 9.93
C PRO A 194 -14.75 -8.44 8.45
N ILE A 195 -14.40 -9.38 7.58
CA ILE A 195 -14.51 -9.19 6.14
C ILE A 195 -15.97 -9.45 5.72
N PRO A 196 -16.66 -8.53 5.04
CA PRO A 196 -17.98 -8.79 4.51
C PRO A 196 -18.01 -9.98 3.56
N ARG A 197 -19.10 -10.77 3.59
CA ARG A 197 -19.18 -12.03 2.82
C ARG A 197 -18.99 -11.86 1.32
N ASP A 198 -19.52 -10.79 0.73
CA ASP A 198 -19.34 -10.47 -0.68
C ASP A 198 -17.88 -10.10 -1.01
N ALA A 199 -17.20 -9.41 -0.09
CA ALA A 199 -15.77 -9.12 -0.21
C ALA A 199 -14.91 -10.39 -0.05
N MET A 200 -15.28 -11.33 0.84
CA MET A 200 -14.59 -12.61 0.97
C MET A 200 -14.56 -13.37 -0.36
N ALA A 201 -15.70 -13.47 -1.04
CA ALA A 201 -15.80 -14.14 -2.33
C ALA A 201 -14.96 -13.46 -3.43
N TYR A 202 -14.71 -12.17 -3.29
CA TYR A 202 -13.92 -11.40 -4.24
C TYR A 202 -12.41 -11.43 -3.97
N MET A 203 -11.99 -11.79 -2.76
CA MET A 203 -10.57 -11.81 -2.39
C MET A 203 -9.81 -12.87 -3.17
N SER A 204 -8.73 -12.44 -3.85
CA SER A 204 -7.87 -13.30 -4.66
C SER A 204 -6.43 -13.38 -4.17
N SER A 205 -6.02 -12.53 -3.21
CA SER A 205 -4.67 -12.49 -2.68
C SER A 205 -4.65 -12.16 -1.19
N LEU A 206 -3.56 -12.50 -0.52
CA LEU A 206 -3.27 -11.98 0.81
C LEU A 206 -2.91 -10.49 0.70
N LEU A 207 -3.40 -9.70 1.67
CA LEU A 207 -3.04 -8.29 1.83
C LEU A 207 -3.33 -7.46 0.57
N GLY A 208 -4.62 -7.25 0.29
CA GLY A 208 -5.06 -6.30 -0.71
C GLY A 208 -5.34 -6.87 -2.09
N CYS A 209 -5.16 -6.03 -3.10
CA CYS A 209 -5.56 -6.34 -4.45
C CYS A 209 -4.78 -5.46 -5.43
N MET A 210 -4.31 -6.06 -6.53
CA MET A 210 -3.58 -5.34 -7.59
C MET A 210 -4.39 -5.17 -8.88
N ARG A 211 -5.64 -5.68 -8.95
CA ARG A 211 -6.43 -5.75 -10.20
C ARG A 211 -6.53 -4.43 -10.95
N CYS A 212 -6.80 -3.32 -10.25
CA CYS A 212 -6.91 -2.00 -10.89
C CYS A 212 -5.58 -1.46 -11.42
N GLN A 213 -4.45 -1.98 -10.92
CA GLN A 213 -3.13 -1.62 -11.42
C GLN A 213 -2.72 -2.51 -12.60
N THR A 214 -2.93 -3.82 -12.49
CA THR A 214 -2.52 -4.80 -13.52
C THR A 214 -3.32 -4.65 -14.81
N VAL A 215 -4.58 -4.22 -14.75
CA VAL A 215 -5.40 -4.00 -15.95
C VAL A 215 -5.12 -2.68 -16.65
N CYS A 216 -4.41 -1.75 -16.00
CA CYS A 216 -4.20 -0.40 -16.55
C CYS A 216 -3.18 -0.42 -17.69
N PRO A 217 -3.57 -0.03 -18.94
CA PRO A 217 -2.65 -0.05 -20.08
C PRO A 217 -1.55 1.01 -20.00
N LYS A 218 -1.66 1.98 -19.08
CA LYS A 218 -0.62 3.00 -18.86
C LYS A 218 0.52 2.47 -17.99
N ASN A 219 0.28 1.43 -17.21
CA ASN A 219 1.32 0.82 -16.39
C ASN A 219 2.31 0.02 -17.24
N PRO A 220 3.58 -0.09 -16.80
CA PRO A 220 4.52 -1.04 -17.40
C PRO A 220 3.93 -2.46 -17.40
N GLN A 221 4.09 -3.17 -18.50
CA GLN A 221 3.55 -4.52 -18.70
C GLN A 221 4.52 -5.62 -18.24
N GLU A 222 5.70 -5.22 -17.78
CA GLU A 222 6.68 -6.14 -17.22
C GLU A 222 6.19 -6.71 -15.91
N SER A 223 6.42 -8.01 -15.71
CA SER A 223 6.17 -8.73 -14.47
C SER A 223 7.32 -9.69 -14.17
N ILE A 224 7.42 -10.16 -12.95
CA ILE A 224 8.44 -11.11 -12.51
C ILE A 224 7.80 -12.34 -11.86
N PRO A 225 8.41 -13.52 -11.95
CA PRO A 225 7.97 -14.68 -11.20
C PRO A 225 7.93 -14.40 -9.69
N ILE A 226 6.94 -14.95 -8.99
CA ILE A 226 6.91 -14.87 -7.54
C ILE A 226 8.13 -15.61 -6.99
N PRO A 227 8.99 -15.00 -6.16
CA PRO A 227 10.11 -15.69 -5.52
C PRO A 227 9.64 -16.88 -4.68
N ASP A 228 10.36 -17.99 -4.70
CA ASP A 228 9.97 -19.20 -3.97
C ASP A 228 9.87 -18.95 -2.47
N THR A 229 10.76 -18.14 -1.90
CA THR A 229 10.67 -17.71 -0.50
C THR A 229 9.36 -16.99 -0.17
N VAL A 230 8.80 -16.24 -1.12
CA VAL A 230 7.48 -15.58 -0.96
C VAL A 230 6.37 -16.61 -1.04
N LYS A 231 6.43 -17.55 -2.01
CA LYS A 231 5.45 -18.63 -2.17
C LYS A 231 5.35 -19.50 -0.91
N GLU A 232 6.50 -19.96 -0.42
CA GLU A 232 6.56 -20.82 0.75
C GLU A 232 6.12 -20.12 2.04
N THR A 233 6.52 -18.86 2.20
CA THR A 233 6.23 -18.09 3.43
C THR A 233 4.79 -17.61 3.50
N LEU A 234 4.22 -17.20 2.37
CA LEU A 234 2.88 -16.60 2.29
C LEU A 234 1.83 -17.56 1.71
N ASP A 235 2.16 -18.86 1.54
CA ASP A 235 1.12 -19.88 1.31
C ASP A 235 0.06 -19.79 2.41
N PRO A 236 -1.24 -19.70 2.09
CA PRO A 236 -2.27 -19.53 3.12
C PRO A 236 -2.28 -20.65 4.16
N VAL A 237 -1.95 -21.90 3.79
CA VAL A 237 -1.86 -23.01 4.73
C VAL A 237 -0.64 -22.87 5.64
N ALA A 238 0.51 -22.44 5.11
CA ALA A 238 1.71 -22.16 5.91
C ALA A 238 1.45 -21.03 6.93
N VAL A 239 0.70 -19.98 6.53
CA VAL A 239 0.27 -18.90 7.43
C VAL A 239 -0.66 -19.44 8.52
N LEU A 240 -1.63 -20.30 8.19
CA LEU A 240 -2.53 -20.94 9.14
C LEU A 240 -1.77 -21.83 10.14
N LEU A 241 -0.70 -22.48 9.72
CA LEU A 241 0.18 -23.31 10.57
C LEU A 241 1.15 -22.49 11.44
N GLY A 242 1.12 -21.16 11.36
CA GLY A 242 1.88 -20.28 12.26
C GLY A 242 3.12 -19.62 11.65
N ASN A 243 3.34 -19.67 10.34
CA ASN A 243 4.51 -19.07 9.66
C ASN A 243 4.49 -17.51 9.64
N ARG A 244 3.80 -16.90 10.61
CA ARG A 244 3.60 -15.44 10.66
C ARG A 244 4.86 -14.64 10.95
N LYS A 245 5.83 -15.22 11.67
CA LYS A 245 7.10 -14.53 11.94
C LYS A 245 7.88 -14.32 10.64
N ALA A 246 8.04 -15.35 9.83
CA ALA A 246 8.68 -15.27 8.52
C ALA A 246 7.91 -14.34 7.58
N ALA A 247 6.57 -14.42 7.57
CA ALA A 247 5.73 -13.48 6.83
C ALA A 247 6.02 -12.02 7.23
N GLY A 248 6.21 -11.74 8.53
CA GLY A 248 6.52 -10.40 9.03
C GLY A 248 7.84 -9.82 8.50
N GLU A 249 8.80 -10.65 8.16
CA GLU A 249 10.05 -10.17 7.55
C GLU A 249 9.83 -9.75 6.07
N LEU A 250 8.86 -10.35 5.38
CA LEU A 250 8.54 -10.03 3.98
C LEU A 250 7.60 -8.82 3.84
N ILE A 251 6.55 -8.76 4.66
CA ILE A 251 5.44 -7.81 4.48
C ILE A 251 5.32 -6.77 5.61
N GLY A 252 6.16 -6.87 6.64
CA GLY A 252 6.10 -6.04 7.83
C GLY A 252 5.35 -6.70 9.00
N LYS A 253 5.92 -6.57 10.21
CA LYS A 253 5.40 -7.23 11.43
C LYS A 253 3.99 -6.78 11.81
N ASN A 254 3.64 -5.53 11.53
CA ASN A 254 2.31 -4.96 11.77
C ASN A 254 1.22 -5.63 10.91
N LEU A 255 1.54 -6.06 9.69
CA LEU A 255 0.61 -6.74 8.79
C LEU A 255 0.54 -8.26 9.04
N ALA A 256 1.63 -8.86 9.52
CA ALA A 256 1.70 -10.28 9.86
C ALA A 256 0.94 -10.64 11.16
N GLY A 257 0.27 -9.68 11.78
CA GLY A 257 -0.53 -9.90 12.98
C GLY A 257 -1.73 -10.83 12.73
N PRO A 258 -2.20 -11.52 13.79
CA PRO A 258 -3.27 -12.52 13.63
C PRO A 258 -4.57 -11.91 13.11
N ASN A 259 -4.92 -10.70 13.52
CA ASN A 259 -6.17 -10.06 13.06
C ASN A 259 -6.14 -9.68 11.58
N ARG A 260 -4.98 -9.55 10.97
CA ARG A 260 -4.83 -9.14 9.57
C ARG A 260 -4.51 -10.32 8.67
N LEU A 261 -3.31 -10.86 8.80
CA LEU A 261 -2.83 -11.90 7.90
C LEU A 261 -3.58 -13.22 8.06
N LEU A 262 -3.83 -13.67 9.31
CA LEU A 262 -4.50 -14.93 9.57
C LEU A 262 -5.95 -14.90 9.08
N ARG A 263 -6.69 -13.82 9.31
CA ARG A 263 -8.05 -13.61 8.80
C ARG A 263 -8.12 -13.77 7.29
N GLN A 264 -7.19 -13.15 6.58
CA GLN A 264 -7.15 -13.24 5.12
C GLN A 264 -6.70 -14.61 4.62
N ALA A 265 -5.80 -15.29 5.35
CA ALA A 265 -5.38 -16.65 5.01
C ALA A 265 -6.53 -17.67 5.12
N ILE A 266 -7.43 -17.52 6.10
CA ILE A 266 -8.65 -18.33 6.22
C ILE A 266 -9.49 -18.22 4.95
N VAL A 267 -9.78 -17.00 4.52
CA VAL A 267 -10.61 -16.75 3.33
C VAL A 267 -9.91 -17.22 2.05
N LEU A 268 -8.63 -16.90 1.90
CA LEU A 268 -7.89 -17.22 0.68
C LEU A 268 -7.69 -18.75 0.52
N ALA A 269 -7.47 -19.48 1.61
CA ALA A 269 -7.39 -20.95 1.57
C ALA A 269 -8.67 -21.56 0.99
N ALA A 270 -9.84 -21.06 1.38
CA ALA A 270 -11.11 -21.52 0.85
C ALA A 270 -11.32 -21.12 -0.61
N ASN A 271 -11.07 -19.86 -0.97
CA ASN A 271 -11.21 -19.38 -2.36
C ASN A 271 -10.29 -20.13 -3.34
N ARG A 272 -9.18 -20.69 -2.83
CA ARG A 272 -8.24 -21.52 -3.59
C ARG A 272 -8.51 -23.01 -3.50
N LYS A 273 -9.62 -23.41 -2.88
CA LYS A 273 -10.02 -24.80 -2.75
C LYS A 273 -8.96 -25.69 -2.07
N ARG A 274 -8.27 -25.11 -1.08
CA ARG A 274 -7.22 -25.80 -0.32
C ARG A 274 -7.85 -26.73 0.71
N THR A 275 -8.20 -27.94 0.27
CA THR A 275 -8.82 -28.98 1.14
C THR A 275 -7.91 -29.38 2.30
N ASP A 276 -6.59 -29.26 2.15
CA ASP A 276 -5.60 -29.46 3.21
C ASP A 276 -5.71 -28.43 4.36
N ALA A 277 -6.37 -27.30 4.14
CA ALA A 277 -6.66 -26.32 5.18
C ALA A 277 -7.82 -26.75 6.10
N LEU A 278 -8.75 -27.62 5.67
CA LEU A 278 -10.01 -27.86 6.37
C LEU A 278 -9.80 -28.31 7.82
N ALA A 279 -8.91 -29.28 8.05
CA ALA A 279 -8.62 -29.77 9.41
C ALA A 279 -8.05 -28.67 10.33
N ILE A 280 -7.24 -27.76 9.77
CA ILE A 280 -6.65 -26.63 10.49
C ILE A 280 -7.73 -25.61 10.85
N LEU A 281 -8.65 -25.31 9.90
CA LEU A 281 -9.76 -24.38 10.12
C LEU A 281 -10.76 -24.89 11.17
N LEU A 282 -11.05 -26.21 11.19
CA LEU A 282 -11.89 -26.81 12.21
C LEU A 282 -11.25 -26.68 13.60
N LYS A 283 -9.94 -26.95 13.72
CA LYS A 283 -9.19 -26.73 14.96
C LYS A 283 -9.19 -25.27 15.41
N LEU A 284 -8.99 -24.35 14.48
CA LEU A 284 -9.00 -22.90 14.76
C LEU A 284 -10.38 -22.46 15.23
N ARG A 285 -11.47 -23.03 14.68
CA ARG A 285 -12.84 -22.76 15.14
C ARG A 285 -13.06 -23.16 16.60
N GLU A 286 -12.46 -24.27 17.04
CA GLU A 286 -12.55 -24.72 18.44
C GLU A 286 -11.75 -23.83 19.40
N SER A 287 -10.57 -23.34 18.97
CA SER A 287 -9.64 -22.59 19.85
C SER A 287 -9.84 -21.07 19.85
N ASP A 288 -10.26 -20.46 18.73
CA ASP A 288 -10.38 -19.01 18.53
C ASP A 288 -11.54 -18.63 17.60
N GLY A 289 -12.60 -19.46 17.60
CA GLY A 289 -13.71 -19.38 16.65
C GLY A 289 -14.47 -18.06 16.68
N GLU A 290 -14.70 -17.46 17.86
CA GLU A 290 -15.42 -16.20 17.98
C GLU A 290 -14.69 -15.02 17.30
N ARG A 291 -13.36 -15.05 17.31
CA ARG A 291 -12.52 -14.00 16.70
C ARG A 291 -12.61 -13.97 15.17
N PHE A 292 -12.78 -15.13 14.54
CA PHE A 292 -12.80 -15.30 13.09
C PHE A 292 -14.09 -15.94 12.59
N LYS A 293 -15.18 -15.75 13.33
CA LYS A 293 -16.43 -16.48 13.11
C LYS A 293 -16.92 -16.42 11.67
N ALA A 294 -17.04 -15.23 11.12
CA ALA A 294 -17.57 -15.02 9.77
C ALA A 294 -16.67 -15.66 8.70
N GLU A 295 -15.36 -15.50 8.83
CA GLU A 295 -14.38 -16.05 7.89
C GLU A 295 -14.31 -17.57 8.00
N LEU A 296 -14.37 -18.13 9.21
CA LEU A 296 -14.36 -19.59 9.42
C LEU A 296 -15.64 -20.25 8.92
N GLU A 297 -16.81 -19.66 9.19
CA GLU A 297 -18.09 -20.15 8.66
C GLU A 297 -18.08 -20.14 7.11
N TYR A 298 -17.61 -19.05 6.51
CA TYR A 298 -17.45 -18.94 5.07
C TYR A 298 -16.52 -20.02 4.52
N ALA A 299 -15.31 -20.12 5.07
CA ALA A 299 -14.26 -20.99 4.55
C ALA A 299 -14.59 -22.49 4.73
N ILE A 300 -15.08 -22.88 5.91
CA ILE A 300 -15.45 -24.28 6.18
C ILE A 300 -16.62 -24.70 5.31
N SER A 301 -17.66 -23.85 5.18
CA SER A 301 -18.81 -24.18 4.34
C SER A 301 -18.41 -24.36 2.86
N LEU A 302 -17.48 -23.58 2.36
CA LEU A 302 -17.01 -23.67 0.97
C LEU A 302 -16.21 -24.96 0.74
N LEU A 303 -15.31 -25.32 1.67
CA LEU A 303 -14.46 -26.51 1.55
C LEU A 303 -15.17 -27.83 1.86
N GLN A 304 -16.31 -27.83 2.56
CA GLN A 304 -17.10 -29.04 2.82
C GLN A 304 -18.07 -29.39 1.68
N ASN A 305 -18.37 -28.44 0.81
CA ASN A 305 -19.29 -28.64 -0.33
C ASN A 305 -18.55 -28.99 -1.64
N GLU A 306 -17.23 -29.18 -1.58
CA GLU A 306 -16.39 -29.72 -2.65
C GLU A 306 -16.11 -31.21 -2.46
#